data_70004aa4fe100098dea3065ff2a4ce7f
#
_entry.id   70004aa4fe100098dea3065ff2a4ce7f
#
_cell.length_a   1.000
_cell.length_b   1.000
_cell.length_c   1.000
_cell.angle_alpha   90.00
_cell.angle_beta   90.00
_cell.angle_gamma   90.00
#
_symmetry.space_group_name_H-M   'P 1'
#
loop_
_entity.id
_entity.type
_entity.pdbx_description
1 polymer ?
#
loop_
_entity_poly.entity_id
_entity_poly.type
_entity_poly.pdbx_seq_one_letter_code
_entity_poly.pdbx_strand_id
1 'polypeptide(L)'
;MVNVKKIIVTGSSSGIGNSITKELIKKKIKVIGISRNNNKSLIKSKYFQSEKIDLSELKNIPISIEKILDENQDIDGLISCAGVGYFGNLENFSVDQILSSINTNLLSHVILTKYLVPFFKKKNKGKLVYIGSESALDGGKKGSLYSAAKFGLRGFTQSIRAEVASRNITVTLINPGMVK
;
A
#
# COMPACT_ATOMS: atom_id res chain seq x y z
N MET A 1 16.91 -17.07 -8.34
CA MET A 1 16.43 -15.77 -7.80
C MET A 1 15.25 -15.31 -8.62
N VAL A 2 14.13 -14.95 -7.98
CA VAL A 2 12.96 -14.40 -8.70
C VAL A 2 13.33 -12.99 -9.16
N ASN A 3 13.44 -12.80 -10.47
CA ASN A 3 13.78 -11.49 -11.04
C ASN A 3 12.55 -10.57 -10.98
N VAL A 4 12.45 -9.74 -9.95
CA VAL A 4 11.39 -8.73 -9.79
C VAL A 4 11.74 -7.55 -10.68
N LYS A 5 10.84 -7.17 -11.59
CA LYS A 5 11.09 -6.13 -12.59
C LYS A 5 10.41 -4.81 -12.29
N LYS A 6 9.14 -4.86 -11.84
CA LYS A 6 8.31 -3.66 -11.60
C LYS A 6 7.41 -3.83 -10.37
N ILE A 7 7.40 -2.82 -9.51
CA ILE A 7 6.65 -2.81 -8.24
C ILE A 7 5.80 -1.54 -8.14
N ILE A 8 4.55 -1.67 -7.74
CA ILE A 8 3.74 -0.54 -7.28
C ILE A 8 4.08 -0.25 -5.82
N VAL A 9 4.33 1.01 -5.48
CA VAL A 9 4.53 1.46 -4.09
C VAL A 9 3.56 2.58 -3.78
N THR A 10 2.67 2.37 -2.81
CA THR A 10 1.77 3.44 -2.32
C THR A 10 2.44 4.25 -1.20
N GLY A 11 2.10 5.54 -1.09
CA GLY A 11 2.76 6.44 -0.14
C GLY A 11 4.21 6.75 -0.52
N SER A 12 4.54 6.71 -1.81
CA SER A 12 5.91 6.82 -2.35
C SER A 12 6.57 8.18 -2.18
N SER A 13 5.82 9.22 -1.79
CA SER A 13 6.36 10.59 -1.70
C SER A 13 7.04 10.94 -0.38
N SER A 14 6.81 10.18 0.69
CA SER A 14 7.34 10.48 2.03
C SER A 14 7.56 9.22 2.88
N GLY A 15 8.23 9.36 4.00
CA GLY A 15 8.39 8.34 5.04
C GLY A 15 8.92 7.00 4.51
N ILE A 16 8.35 5.91 5.04
CA ILE A 16 8.74 4.52 4.71
C ILE A 16 8.58 4.24 3.21
N GLY A 17 7.47 4.65 2.59
CA GLY A 17 7.22 4.42 1.17
C GLY A 17 8.26 5.08 0.26
N ASN A 18 8.69 6.32 0.59
CA ASN A 18 9.76 6.99 -0.14
C ASN A 18 11.11 6.27 0.03
N SER A 19 11.45 5.85 1.25
CA SER A 19 12.69 5.11 1.53
C SER A 19 12.73 3.79 0.76
N ILE A 20 11.64 3.03 0.79
CA ILE A 20 11.51 1.79 0.01
C ILE A 20 11.67 2.07 -1.49
N THR A 21 11.01 3.11 -2.00
CA THR A 21 11.09 3.50 -3.42
C THR A 21 12.54 3.79 -3.83
N LYS A 22 13.28 4.56 -3.02
CA LYS A 22 14.70 4.86 -3.26
C LYS A 22 15.55 3.59 -3.31
N GLU A 23 15.35 2.67 -2.37
CA GLU A 23 16.13 1.42 -2.34
C GLU A 23 15.81 0.49 -3.54
N LEU A 24 14.54 0.42 -3.97
CA LEU A 24 14.18 -0.33 -5.17
C LEU A 24 14.83 0.25 -6.42
N ILE A 25 14.83 1.58 -6.57
CA ILE A 25 15.46 2.28 -7.70
C ILE A 25 16.97 2.06 -7.73
N LYS A 26 17.65 2.11 -6.58
CA LYS A 26 19.09 1.78 -6.47
C LYS A 26 19.40 0.37 -6.98
N LYS A 27 18.48 -0.56 -6.74
CA LYS A 27 18.55 -1.95 -7.24
C LYS A 27 18.09 -2.11 -8.69
N LYS A 28 17.86 -1.00 -9.42
CA LYS A 28 17.37 -0.99 -10.80
C LYS A 28 16.01 -1.67 -11.00
N ILE A 29 15.18 -1.69 -9.96
CA ILE A 29 13.80 -2.16 -10.03
C ILE A 29 12.93 -0.97 -10.42
N LYS A 30 12.08 -1.13 -11.43
CA LYS A 30 11.12 -0.10 -11.82
C LYS A 30 10.04 0.06 -10.76
N VAL A 31 9.70 1.29 -10.41
CA VAL A 31 8.69 1.61 -9.41
C VAL A 31 7.61 2.50 -10.01
N ILE A 32 6.35 2.09 -9.86
CA ILE A 32 5.19 2.96 -10.04
C ILE A 32 4.80 3.46 -8.65
N GLY A 33 5.10 4.73 -8.39
CA GLY A 33 4.84 5.36 -7.10
C GLY A 33 3.48 6.04 -7.06
N ILE A 34 2.59 5.58 -6.20
CA ILE A 34 1.25 6.17 -6.00
C ILE A 34 1.28 7.07 -4.77
N SER A 35 0.91 8.34 -4.94
CA SER A 35 0.81 9.32 -3.85
C SER A 35 0.02 10.56 -4.28
N ARG A 36 -0.45 11.36 -3.32
CA ARG A 36 -1.15 12.64 -3.57
C ARG A 36 -0.25 13.68 -4.24
N ASN A 37 1.03 13.66 -3.90
CA ASN A 37 2.04 14.60 -4.40
C ASN A 37 3.13 13.86 -5.15
N ASN A 38 3.59 14.42 -6.24
CA ASN A 38 4.71 13.88 -6.99
C ASN A 38 5.99 13.88 -6.13
N ASN A 39 6.76 12.81 -6.21
CA ASN A 39 8.07 12.77 -5.59
C ASN A 39 9.10 13.51 -6.45
N LYS A 40 9.27 14.82 -6.19
CA LYS A 40 10.13 15.71 -6.99
C LYS A 40 11.58 15.22 -7.10
N SER A 41 12.09 14.51 -6.10
CA SER A 41 13.46 14.00 -6.09
C SER A 41 13.68 12.77 -6.97
N LEU A 42 12.62 12.01 -7.26
CA LEU A 42 12.69 10.75 -8.00
C LEU A 42 12.15 10.82 -9.42
N ILE A 43 11.40 11.88 -9.75
CA ILE A 43 10.70 12.01 -11.05
C ILE A 43 11.64 11.97 -12.27
N LYS A 44 12.91 12.32 -12.08
CA LYS A 44 13.95 12.27 -13.13
C LYS A 44 14.55 10.86 -13.33
N SER A 45 14.24 9.91 -12.47
CA SER A 45 14.79 8.55 -12.58
C SER A 45 14.04 7.76 -13.65
N LYS A 46 14.78 7.13 -14.58
CA LYS A 46 14.20 6.19 -15.56
C LYS A 46 13.57 4.95 -14.95
N TYR A 47 13.79 4.71 -13.67
CA TYR A 47 13.20 3.60 -12.89
C TYR A 47 11.99 4.02 -12.08
N PHE A 48 11.53 5.28 -12.20
CA PHE A 48 10.40 5.78 -11.43
C PHE A 48 9.32 6.41 -12.33
N GLN A 49 8.10 5.92 -12.17
CA GLN A 49 6.88 6.50 -12.73
C GLN A 49 6.03 7.01 -11.58
N SER A 50 5.52 8.24 -11.66
CA SER A 50 4.69 8.85 -10.61
C SER A 50 3.24 8.86 -11.04
N GLU A 51 2.37 8.29 -10.21
CA GLU A 51 0.92 8.33 -10.35
C GLU A 51 0.31 9.16 -9.22
N LYS A 52 -0.38 10.25 -9.59
CA LYS A 52 -1.04 11.13 -8.62
C LYS A 52 -2.44 10.61 -8.32
N ILE A 53 -2.57 9.87 -7.22
CA ILE A 53 -3.84 9.29 -6.76
C ILE A 53 -3.99 9.58 -5.27
N ASP A 54 -5.15 10.15 -4.88
CA ASP A 54 -5.55 10.25 -3.47
C ASP A 54 -6.27 8.96 -3.07
N LEU A 55 -5.63 8.20 -2.20
CA LEU A 55 -6.15 6.90 -1.74
C LEU A 55 -7.24 7.05 -0.66
N SER A 56 -7.53 8.25 -0.16
CA SER A 56 -8.74 8.50 0.66
C SER A 56 -10.00 8.58 -0.19
N GLU A 57 -9.85 8.92 -1.49
CA GLU A 57 -10.92 9.03 -2.48
C GLU A 57 -11.15 7.67 -3.16
N LEU A 58 -11.80 6.74 -2.46
CA LEU A 58 -11.93 5.34 -2.87
C LEU A 58 -12.52 5.14 -4.28
N LYS A 59 -13.41 6.04 -4.72
CA LYS A 59 -14.08 5.96 -6.02
C LYS A 59 -13.12 6.07 -7.22
N ASN A 60 -11.97 6.72 -7.01
CA ASN A 60 -10.99 6.96 -8.07
C ASN A 60 -9.98 5.81 -8.19
N ILE A 61 -9.86 4.95 -7.17
CA ILE A 61 -8.88 3.86 -7.15
C ILE A 61 -9.14 2.84 -8.28
N PRO A 62 -10.38 2.36 -8.50
CA PRO A 62 -10.68 1.38 -9.54
C PRO A 62 -10.17 1.80 -10.92
N ILE A 63 -10.60 2.94 -11.40
CA ILE A 63 -10.24 3.45 -12.74
C ILE A 63 -8.73 3.63 -12.86
N SER A 64 -8.10 4.18 -11.81
CA SER A 64 -6.65 4.43 -11.83
C SER A 64 -5.84 3.15 -11.84
N ILE A 65 -6.22 2.15 -11.03
CA ILE A 65 -5.46 0.89 -10.95
C ILE A 65 -5.67 0.03 -12.22
N GLU A 66 -6.86 0.01 -12.79
CA GLU A 66 -7.13 -0.67 -14.06
C GLU A 66 -6.24 -0.11 -15.16
N LYS A 67 -6.20 1.22 -15.33
CA LYS A 67 -5.31 1.89 -16.27
C LYS A 67 -3.83 1.51 -16.05
N ILE A 68 -3.37 1.56 -14.80
CA ILE A 68 -1.99 1.18 -14.47
C ILE A 68 -1.70 -0.27 -14.87
N LEU A 69 -2.62 -1.19 -14.63
CA LEU A 69 -2.45 -2.61 -14.95
C LEU A 69 -2.47 -2.86 -16.47
N ASP A 70 -3.33 -2.16 -17.21
CA ASP A 70 -3.41 -2.26 -18.68
C ASP A 70 -2.13 -1.78 -19.36
N GLU A 71 -1.58 -0.67 -18.88
CA GLU A 71 -0.34 -0.09 -19.41
C GLU A 71 0.93 -0.84 -18.95
N ASN A 72 0.84 -1.68 -17.90
CA ASN A 72 2.01 -2.28 -17.24
C ASN A 72 1.82 -3.77 -16.93
N GLN A 73 1.80 -4.61 -17.97
CA GLN A 73 1.62 -6.06 -17.82
C GLN A 73 2.79 -6.77 -17.09
N ASP A 74 3.93 -6.08 -16.91
CA ASP A 74 5.14 -6.59 -16.26
C ASP A 74 5.21 -6.31 -14.74
N ILE A 75 4.13 -5.83 -14.11
CA ILE A 75 4.06 -5.63 -12.66
C ILE A 75 4.19 -6.98 -11.95
N ASP A 76 5.13 -7.06 -10.99
CA ASP A 76 5.43 -8.26 -10.19
C ASP A 76 4.95 -8.14 -8.74
N GLY A 77 4.57 -6.95 -8.27
CA GLY A 77 4.11 -6.81 -6.89
C GLY A 77 3.58 -5.44 -6.50
N LEU A 78 3.01 -5.40 -5.31
CA LEU A 78 2.55 -4.22 -4.60
C LEU A 78 3.26 -4.12 -3.25
N ILE A 79 3.75 -2.93 -2.92
CA ILE A 79 4.10 -2.53 -1.55
C ILE A 79 3.09 -1.48 -1.12
N SER A 80 2.13 -1.89 -0.32
CA SER A 80 1.02 -1.07 0.14
C SER A 80 1.42 -0.41 1.46
N CYS A 81 1.92 0.84 1.37
CA CYS A 81 2.54 1.59 2.45
C CYS A 81 1.81 2.91 2.78
N ALA A 82 0.86 3.33 1.95
CA ALA A 82 0.11 4.56 2.21
C ALA A 82 -0.59 4.50 3.57
N GLY A 83 -0.55 5.61 4.30
CA GLY A 83 -1.20 5.72 5.58
C GLY A 83 -1.18 7.15 6.11
N VAL A 84 -2.11 7.43 6.99
CA VAL A 84 -2.20 8.69 7.75
C VAL A 84 -2.37 8.36 9.23
N GLY A 85 -1.70 9.12 10.09
CA GLY A 85 -1.81 8.97 11.55
C GLY A 85 -2.69 10.05 12.13
N TYR A 86 -3.87 9.69 12.63
CA TYR A 86 -4.68 10.54 13.49
C TYR A 86 -4.60 10.01 14.90
N PHE A 87 -3.97 10.77 15.80
CA PHE A 87 -3.81 10.44 17.21
C PHE A 87 -4.48 11.48 18.08
N GLY A 88 -5.32 11.05 19.00
CA GLY A 88 -6.11 11.91 19.87
C GLY A 88 -7.26 11.17 20.53
N ASN A 89 -8.03 11.87 21.36
CA ASN A 89 -9.28 11.31 21.90
C ASN A 89 -10.31 11.20 20.79
N LEU A 90 -11.08 10.11 20.76
CA LEU A 90 -12.00 9.80 19.67
C LEU A 90 -13.05 10.88 19.43
N GLU A 91 -13.56 11.47 20.51
CA GLU A 91 -14.57 12.54 20.46
C GLU A 91 -14.11 13.85 19.79
N ASN A 92 -12.81 14.00 19.60
CA ASN A 92 -12.23 15.20 18.97
C ASN A 92 -12.06 15.07 17.45
N PHE A 93 -12.34 13.89 16.88
CA PHE A 93 -12.25 13.68 15.43
C PHE A 93 -13.56 14.01 14.73
N SER A 94 -13.47 14.73 13.63
CA SER A 94 -14.61 14.88 12.73
C SER A 94 -14.90 13.57 12.01
N VAL A 95 -16.13 13.42 11.51
CA VAL A 95 -16.51 12.25 10.69
C VAL A 95 -15.60 12.14 9.46
N ASP A 96 -15.22 13.24 8.82
CA ASP A 96 -14.33 13.24 7.66
C ASP A 96 -12.94 12.73 8.02
N GLN A 97 -12.41 13.06 9.19
CA GLN A 97 -11.14 12.52 9.68
C GLN A 97 -11.22 11.01 9.94
N ILE A 98 -12.34 10.54 10.50
CA ILE A 98 -12.59 9.12 10.70
C ILE A 98 -12.62 8.39 9.35
N LEU A 99 -13.40 8.89 8.40
CA LEU A 99 -13.51 8.31 7.06
C LEU A 99 -12.16 8.33 6.34
N SER A 100 -11.46 9.46 6.33
CA SER A 100 -10.13 9.58 5.73
C SER A 100 -9.13 8.59 6.32
N SER A 101 -9.15 8.40 7.65
CA SER A 101 -8.30 7.42 8.32
C SER A 101 -8.59 5.99 7.86
N ILE A 102 -9.83 5.55 7.92
CA ILE A 102 -10.21 4.18 7.54
C ILE A 102 -10.02 3.97 6.04
N ASN A 103 -10.39 4.92 5.22
CA ASN A 103 -10.22 4.84 3.76
C ASN A 103 -8.73 4.66 3.40
N THR A 104 -7.86 5.52 3.93
CA THR A 104 -6.44 5.50 3.56
C THR A 104 -5.71 4.29 4.17
N ASN A 105 -5.94 3.99 5.47
CA ASN A 105 -5.16 2.99 6.20
C ASN A 105 -5.67 1.54 6.02
N LEU A 106 -6.90 1.35 5.52
CA LEU A 106 -7.50 0.03 5.34
C LEU A 106 -8.15 -0.14 3.97
N LEU A 107 -9.20 0.61 3.65
CA LEU A 107 -10.04 0.34 2.47
C LEU A 107 -9.27 0.49 1.16
N SER A 108 -8.36 1.46 1.06
CA SER A 108 -7.49 1.61 -0.12
C SER A 108 -6.65 0.37 -0.39
N HIS A 109 -6.08 -0.24 0.67
CA HIS A 109 -5.30 -1.48 0.56
C HIS A 109 -6.18 -2.64 0.08
N VAL A 110 -7.41 -2.75 0.60
CA VAL A 110 -8.39 -3.78 0.20
C VAL A 110 -8.75 -3.62 -1.28
N ILE A 111 -9.08 -2.39 -1.71
CA ILE A 111 -9.49 -2.11 -3.09
C ILE A 111 -8.33 -2.38 -4.07
N LEU A 112 -7.12 -1.90 -3.79
CA LEU A 112 -5.95 -2.20 -4.62
C LEU A 112 -5.73 -3.71 -4.76
N THR A 113 -5.87 -4.45 -3.66
CA THR A 113 -5.71 -5.90 -3.65
C THR A 113 -6.77 -6.61 -4.49
N LYS A 114 -8.03 -6.13 -4.44
CA LYS A 114 -9.14 -6.65 -5.26
C LYS A 114 -8.78 -6.68 -6.75
N TYR A 115 -8.10 -5.66 -7.25
CA TYR A 115 -7.71 -5.57 -8.66
C TYR A 115 -6.41 -6.33 -8.97
N LEU A 116 -5.46 -6.34 -8.03
CA LEU A 116 -4.16 -6.98 -8.23
C LEU A 116 -4.20 -8.51 -8.09
N VAL A 117 -5.06 -9.06 -7.25
CA VAL A 117 -5.15 -10.52 -7.07
C VAL A 117 -5.55 -11.25 -8.36
N PRO A 118 -6.60 -10.86 -9.11
CA PRO A 118 -6.91 -11.47 -10.40
C PRO A 118 -5.76 -11.34 -11.41
N PHE A 119 -5.12 -10.16 -11.47
CA PHE A 119 -3.98 -9.90 -12.35
C PHE A 119 -2.81 -10.87 -12.03
N PHE A 120 -2.45 -11.04 -10.76
CA PHE A 120 -1.41 -11.97 -10.35
C PHE A 120 -1.82 -13.44 -10.49
N LYS A 121 -3.10 -13.79 -10.28
CA LYS A 121 -3.60 -15.14 -10.54
C LYS A 121 -3.45 -15.54 -12.01
N LYS A 122 -3.76 -14.62 -12.95
CA LYS A 122 -3.57 -14.84 -14.39
C LYS A 122 -2.11 -15.09 -14.75
N LYS A 123 -1.18 -14.39 -14.09
CA LYS A 123 0.28 -14.57 -14.27
C LYS A 123 0.85 -15.77 -13.49
N ASN A 124 0.08 -16.37 -12.60
CA ASN A 124 0.53 -17.33 -11.60
C ASN A 124 1.78 -16.87 -10.83
N LYS A 125 1.89 -15.56 -10.55
CA LYS A 125 3.03 -14.93 -9.89
C LYS A 125 2.64 -13.57 -9.35
N GLY A 126 2.99 -13.27 -8.10
CA GLY A 126 2.78 -11.96 -7.50
C GLY A 126 3.35 -11.81 -6.11
N LYS A 127 3.58 -10.58 -5.70
CA LYS A 127 4.02 -10.24 -4.35
C LYS A 127 3.14 -9.12 -3.79
N LEU A 128 2.52 -9.37 -2.65
CA LEU A 128 1.72 -8.41 -1.90
C LEU A 128 2.41 -8.16 -0.56
N VAL A 129 2.91 -6.95 -0.36
CA VAL A 129 3.55 -6.53 0.89
C VAL A 129 2.75 -5.37 1.47
N TYR A 130 2.33 -5.50 2.73
CA TYR A 130 1.57 -4.48 3.45
C TYR A 130 2.40 -3.95 4.61
N ILE A 131 2.38 -2.63 4.78
CA ILE A 131 3.01 -1.98 5.92
C ILE A 131 1.92 -1.75 6.98
N GLY A 132 1.94 -2.60 7.99
CA GLY A 132 1.12 -2.52 9.18
C GLY A 132 1.68 -1.55 10.21
N SER A 133 1.65 -1.94 11.46
CA SER A 133 2.19 -1.21 12.63
C SER A 133 2.17 -2.12 13.84
N GLU A 134 2.96 -1.84 14.86
CA GLU A 134 2.75 -2.38 16.22
C GLU A 134 1.32 -2.16 16.71
N SER A 135 0.69 -1.05 16.32
CA SER A 135 -0.72 -0.77 16.59
C SER A 135 -1.71 -1.75 15.95
N ALA A 136 -1.24 -2.74 15.17
CA ALA A 136 -2.01 -3.89 14.72
C ALA A 136 -1.92 -5.09 15.69
N LEU A 137 -1.13 -4.98 16.76
CA LEU A 137 -0.89 -5.99 17.76
C LEU A 137 -1.47 -5.58 19.12
N ASP A 138 -1.37 -4.28 19.43
CA ASP A 138 -1.86 -3.70 20.67
C ASP A 138 -2.44 -2.29 20.41
N GLY A 139 -3.61 -2.01 20.97
CA GLY A 139 -4.34 -0.75 20.81
C GLY A 139 -3.88 0.29 21.85
N GLY A 140 -3.01 1.21 21.45
CA GLY A 140 -2.53 2.29 22.33
C GLY A 140 -3.56 3.38 22.63
N LYS A 141 -3.42 4.05 23.77
CA LYS A 141 -4.19 5.23 24.16
C LYS A 141 -4.08 6.31 23.07
N LYS A 142 -5.19 6.98 22.74
CA LYS A 142 -5.28 8.00 21.69
C LYS A 142 -5.02 7.50 20.26
N GLY A 143 -4.93 6.19 20.05
CA GLY A 143 -4.67 5.56 18.75
C GLY A 143 -5.87 4.78 18.18
N SER A 144 -7.09 4.98 18.69
CA SER A 144 -8.25 4.13 18.39
C SER A 144 -8.53 3.96 16.89
N LEU A 145 -8.56 5.05 16.11
CA LEU A 145 -8.80 4.99 14.66
C LEU A 145 -7.68 4.29 13.91
N TYR A 146 -6.45 4.63 14.26
CA TYR A 146 -5.28 4.06 13.63
C TYR A 146 -5.15 2.56 13.93
N SER A 147 -5.33 2.18 15.20
CA SER A 147 -5.34 0.78 15.62
C SER A 147 -6.45 -0.01 14.94
N ALA A 148 -7.69 0.52 14.90
CA ALA A 148 -8.81 -0.14 14.21
C ALA A 148 -8.47 -0.47 12.76
N ALA A 149 -7.89 0.49 12.02
CA ALA A 149 -7.48 0.28 10.63
C ALA A 149 -6.34 -0.76 10.51
N LYS A 150 -5.34 -0.70 11.38
CA LYS A 150 -4.16 -1.59 11.32
C LYS A 150 -4.48 -3.01 11.79
N PHE A 151 -5.35 -3.21 12.79
CA PHE A 151 -5.91 -4.53 13.12
C PHE A 151 -6.74 -5.09 11.96
N GLY A 152 -7.59 -4.25 11.33
CA GLY A 152 -8.35 -4.63 10.14
C GLY A 152 -7.43 -5.08 9.00
N LEU A 153 -6.36 -4.32 8.73
CA LEU A 153 -5.37 -4.67 7.72
C LEU A 153 -4.66 -6.00 8.03
N ARG A 154 -4.36 -6.27 9.31
CA ARG A 154 -3.77 -7.55 9.74
C ARG A 154 -4.72 -8.71 9.45
N GLY A 155 -5.99 -8.62 9.86
CA GLY A 155 -6.99 -9.65 9.58
C GLY A 155 -7.18 -9.87 8.08
N PHE A 156 -7.31 -8.79 7.32
CA PHE A 156 -7.40 -8.82 5.86
C PHE A 156 -6.23 -9.56 5.22
N THR A 157 -4.99 -9.24 5.61
CA THR A 157 -3.80 -9.87 5.02
C THR A 157 -3.69 -11.36 5.35
N GLN A 158 -4.15 -11.78 6.52
CA GLN A 158 -4.22 -13.20 6.89
C GLN A 158 -5.19 -13.97 5.99
N SER A 159 -6.39 -13.41 5.74
CA SER A 159 -7.40 -14.03 4.87
C SER A 159 -6.92 -14.10 3.42
N ILE A 160 -6.41 -13.00 2.87
CA ILE A 160 -5.88 -12.98 1.49
C ILE A 160 -4.74 -13.98 1.31
N ARG A 161 -3.87 -14.14 2.30
CA ARG A 161 -2.79 -15.15 2.25
C ARG A 161 -3.37 -16.57 2.07
N ALA A 162 -4.42 -16.90 2.79
CA ALA A 162 -5.10 -18.19 2.66
C ALA A 162 -5.78 -18.35 1.28
N GLU A 163 -6.46 -17.29 0.80
CA GLU A 163 -7.16 -17.31 -0.50
C GLU A 163 -6.23 -17.48 -1.71
N VAL A 164 -4.99 -17.06 -1.62
CA VAL A 164 -4.01 -17.15 -2.73
C VAL A 164 -2.95 -18.23 -2.53
N ALA A 165 -3.06 -19.04 -1.47
CA ALA A 165 -2.05 -20.04 -1.09
C ALA A 165 -1.77 -21.08 -2.19
N SER A 166 -2.76 -21.41 -3.03
CA SER A 166 -2.61 -22.34 -4.15
C SER A 166 -1.97 -21.73 -5.41
N ARG A 167 -1.58 -20.47 -5.34
CA ARG A 167 -0.95 -19.71 -6.44
C ARG A 167 0.44 -19.25 -6.01
N ASN A 168 1.32 -18.99 -6.96
CA ASN A 168 2.63 -18.40 -6.69
C ASN A 168 2.54 -16.90 -6.31
N ILE A 169 1.64 -16.56 -5.39
CA ILE A 169 1.43 -15.22 -4.87
C ILE A 169 1.82 -15.21 -3.40
N THR A 170 2.81 -14.38 -3.05
CA THR A 170 3.22 -14.22 -1.66
C THR A 170 2.53 -13.02 -1.02
N VAL A 171 2.09 -13.17 0.23
CA VAL A 171 1.46 -12.11 1.02
C VAL A 171 2.25 -11.92 2.31
N THR A 172 2.77 -10.72 2.52
CA THR A 172 3.59 -10.36 3.68
C THR A 172 3.00 -9.13 4.37
N LEU A 173 2.85 -9.19 5.68
CA LEU A 173 2.56 -8.04 6.53
C LEU A 173 3.81 -7.73 7.37
N ILE A 174 4.25 -6.48 7.35
CA ILE A 174 5.34 -5.96 8.16
C ILE A 174 4.74 -4.99 9.16
N ASN A 175 4.97 -5.20 10.45
CA ASN A 175 4.50 -4.34 11.53
C ASN A 175 5.69 -3.58 12.13
N PRO A 176 6.06 -2.41 11.57
CA PRO A 176 7.12 -1.61 12.16
C PRO A 176 6.70 -1.04 13.51
N GLY A 177 7.68 -0.89 14.40
CA GLY A 177 7.57 -0.01 15.53
C GLY A 177 7.71 1.46 15.16
N MET A 178 8.04 2.30 16.12
CA MET A 178 8.27 3.73 15.87
C MET A 178 9.47 3.92 14.94
N VAL A 179 9.24 4.52 13.80
CA VAL A 179 10.28 4.84 12.80
C VAL A 179 10.62 6.32 12.94
N LYS A 180 11.92 6.61 13.13
CA LYS A 180 12.45 7.98 13.20
C LYS A 180 12.57 8.60 11.81
#